data_018320898e80617e9c3069b3b56b8daf
#
_entry.id   018320898e80617e9c3069b3b56b8daf
#
_cell.length_a   1.000
_cell.length_b   1.000
_cell.length_c   1.000
_cell.angle_alpha   90.00
_cell.angle_beta   90.00
_cell.angle_gamma   90.00
#
_symmetry.space_group_name_H-M   'P 1'
#
loop_
_entity.id
_entity.type
_entity.pdbx_description
1 polymer ?
#
loop_
_entity_poly.entity_id
_entity_poly.type
_entity_poly.pdbx_seq_one_letter_code
_entity_poly.pdbx_strand_id
1 'polypeptide(L)'
;MTTVENNTEEPKRSISFVEQLIEEDLAEGKNGGRIQTRFPPEPNGYLHIGHAKAICMDFGVAEHYNGVCNLRFDDTNPSKENNEYVENILQDISWLGFKWGNIYYASDYFERLWDFALWMIRNGHAYVDEQTAEQIAEQKGTPTEPGTASPYRDRPVEESLRLFEQMNSPEAEEGSMVLRAKIDMANPNMHFRDPIIYRIIKTPHHRTGTKWNCYPMYDFAHGQSDYFEGVTHSICTLEFVPPRPLYDLFIDYLKEKDGTADNLADNRPRQIEFNRLNLTYTVMSKRKLHTLVDEHMVSGWDDPRMPTLCGMRRRGYSPESIRKFIDSIGYTKFDALNDVALLEAAVRDDLNKKACRVSAVLDPVKLVITNYPDGETEEMEAINNPENEADGTHTITFSKELWIERADFMEDAPKKFFRLAPGREVRLKNAYIVKCTGCTKDAEGRITEIQAEYDPESKSGMAGANRRVKGTIHWVSASHCLPAEVREYDRLFCVENPSADDRDFRELLNPDSLRVNKGCYVEPYLAEKHPGDYLQFQRIGYFMMDLDSTADHLVFNKTVGLKDAWAKKQGGGAKK
;
A
#
# COMPACT_ATOMS: atom_id res chain seq x y z
N MET A 1 -19.88 -2.74 -54.40
CA MET A 1 -19.41 -2.02 -53.22
C MET A 1 -19.77 -2.86 -51.99
N THR A 2 -18.87 -3.68 -51.56
CA THR A 2 -19.03 -4.57 -50.39
C THR A 2 -18.46 -3.84 -49.20
N THR A 3 -19.33 -3.43 -48.28
CA THR A 3 -18.95 -2.86 -46.98
C THR A 3 -18.34 -3.95 -46.13
N VAL A 4 -17.03 -3.83 -45.86
CA VAL A 4 -16.32 -4.64 -44.85
C VAL A 4 -16.64 -4.00 -43.51
N GLU A 5 -17.50 -4.65 -42.74
CA GLU A 5 -17.66 -4.31 -41.32
C GLU A 5 -16.35 -4.71 -40.59
N ASN A 6 -15.59 -3.71 -40.17
CA ASN A 6 -14.47 -3.90 -39.23
C ASN A 6 -15.05 -4.21 -37.84
N ASN A 7 -15.20 -5.48 -37.53
CA ASN A 7 -15.41 -5.96 -36.17
C ASN A 7 -14.06 -5.83 -35.42
N THR A 8 -13.79 -4.69 -34.83
CA THR A 8 -12.77 -4.53 -33.80
C THR A 8 -13.33 -5.11 -32.51
N GLU A 9 -13.23 -6.45 -32.34
CA GLU A 9 -13.38 -7.04 -31.00
C GLU A 9 -12.32 -6.42 -30.11
N GLU A 10 -12.74 -5.69 -29.08
CA GLU A 10 -11.84 -5.29 -27.99
C GLU A 10 -11.16 -6.56 -27.45
N PRO A 11 -9.85 -6.52 -27.16
CA PRO A 11 -9.15 -7.68 -26.64
C PRO A 11 -9.86 -8.11 -25.34
N LYS A 12 -10.40 -9.33 -25.32
CA LYS A 12 -11.06 -9.90 -24.14
C LYS A 12 -10.10 -9.83 -22.97
N ARG A 13 -10.47 -9.11 -21.92
CA ARG A 13 -9.74 -9.04 -20.66
C ARG A 13 -9.52 -10.47 -20.15
N SER A 14 -8.28 -10.79 -19.78
CA SER A 14 -8.00 -12.04 -19.07
C SER A 14 -8.64 -11.99 -17.69
N ILE A 15 -9.56 -12.91 -17.40
CA ILE A 15 -10.20 -13.03 -16.09
C ILE A 15 -9.33 -13.86 -15.14
N SER A 16 -9.32 -13.49 -13.86
CA SER A 16 -8.62 -14.24 -12.82
C SER A 16 -9.33 -15.58 -12.55
N PHE A 17 -8.64 -16.53 -11.89
CA PHE A 17 -9.28 -17.78 -11.47
C PHE A 17 -10.43 -17.56 -10.48
N VAL A 18 -10.39 -16.47 -9.70
CA VAL A 18 -11.48 -16.09 -8.79
C VAL A 18 -12.72 -15.71 -9.59
N GLU A 19 -12.54 -14.87 -10.62
CA GLU A 19 -13.63 -14.49 -11.53
C GLU A 19 -14.18 -15.69 -12.28
N GLN A 20 -13.33 -16.65 -12.69
CA GLN A 20 -13.79 -17.91 -13.31
C GLN A 20 -14.74 -18.69 -12.39
N LEU A 21 -14.39 -18.83 -11.10
CA LEU A 21 -15.23 -19.51 -10.11
C LEU A 21 -16.57 -18.76 -9.89
N ILE A 22 -16.56 -17.44 -9.95
CA ILE A 22 -17.77 -16.61 -9.83
C ILE A 22 -18.65 -16.81 -11.06
N GLU A 23 -18.08 -16.82 -12.26
CA GLU A 23 -18.81 -17.08 -13.51
C GLU A 23 -19.44 -18.48 -13.55
N GLU A 24 -18.74 -19.50 -13.02
CA GLU A 24 -19.30 -20.84 -12.81
C GLU A 24 -20.54 -20.81 -11.90
N ASP A 25 -20.44 -20.14 -10.74
CA ASP A 25 -21.54 -20.04 -9.79
C ASP A 25 -22.72 -19.23 -10.34
N LEU A 26 -22.47 -18.19 -11.14
CA LEU A 26 -23.51 -17.44 -11.85
C LEU A 26 -24.20 -18.30 -12.93
N ALA A 27 -23.45 -19.11 -13.68
CA ALA A 27 -24.00 -20.01 -14.69
C ALA A 27 -24.87 -21.12 -14.07
N GLU A 28 -24.53 -21.56 -12.85
CA GLU A 28 -25.33 -22.51 -12.07
C GLU A 28 -26.54 -21.87 -11.37
N GLY A 29 -26.70 -20.53 -11.46
CA GLY A 29 -27.78 -19.79 -10.82
C GLY A 29 -27.68 -19.71 -9.29
N LYS A 30 -26.49 -19.95 -8.72
CA LYS A 30 -26.28 -19.86 -7.27
C LYS A 30 -26.56 -18.45 -6.75
N ASN A 31 -27.02 -18.37 -5.50
CA ASN A 31 -27.38 -17.12 -4.83
C ASN A 31 -28.37 -16.23 -5.63
N GLY A 32 -29.16 -16.81 -6.55
CA GLY A 32 -30.08 -16.07 -7.41
C GLY A 32 -29.38 -15.10 -8.36
N GLY A 33 -28.14 -15.36 -8.74
CA GLY A 33 -27.30 -14.49 -9.57
C GLY A 33 -26.76 -13.26 -8.87
N ARG A 34 -26.92 -13.18 -7.55
CA ARG A 34 -26.41 -12.06 -6.74
C ARG A 34 -24.93 -12.23 -6.41
N ILE A 35 -24.14 -11.15 -6.51
CA ILE A 35 -22.76 -11.10 -6.08
C ILE A 35 -22.66 -10.13 -4.92
N GLN A 36 -22.18 -10.62 -3.79
CA GLN A 36 -21.88 -9.82 -2.62
C GLN A 36 -20.58 -10.32 -1.99
N THR A 37 -19.59 -9.44 -1.98
CA THR A 37 -18.29 -9.65 -1.33
C THR A 37 -18.21 -8.80 -0.07
N ARG A 38 -17.11 -8.94 0.66
CA ARG A 38 -16.76 -8.05 1.78
C ARG A 38 -15.26 -7.94 1.95
N PHE A 39 -14.78 -6.79 2.39
CA PHE A 39 -13.44 -6.62 2.91
C PHE A 39 -13.51 -6.58 4.45
N PRO A 40 -12.89 -7.54 5.18
CA PRO A 40 -13.07 -7.71 6.60
C PRO A 40 -11.80 -7.34 7.41
N PRO A 41 -11.36 -6.08 7.48
CA PRO A 41 -10.17 -5.74 8.24
C PRO A 41 -10.41 -5.82 9.75
N GLU A 42 -9.41 -6.33 10.49
CA GLU A 42 -9.35 -6.11 11.93
C GLU A 42 -8.89 -4.67 12.21
N PRO A 43 -9.60 -3.88 13.05
CA PRO A 43 -9.23 -2.49 13.36
C PRO A 43 -8.07 -2.42 14.38
N ASN A 44 -6.95 -3.08 14.09
CA ASN A 44 -5.79 -3.27 14.96
C ASN A 44 -4.46 -2.80 14.31
N GLY A 45 -4.53 -1.92 13.32
CA GLY A 45 -3.36 -1.36 12.63
C GLY A 45 -3.72 -0.69 11.30
N TYR A 46 -2.76 0.00 10.74
CA TYR A 46 -2.87 0.66 9.45
C TYR A 46 -2.82 -0.34 8.29
N LEU A 47 -3.55 -0.05 7.21
CA LEU A 47 -3.50 -0.86 5.99
C LEU A 47 -2.15 -0.68 5.29
N HIS A 48 -1.67 -1.76 4.70
CA HIS A 48 -0.47 -1.77 3.86
C HIS A 48 -0.80 -2.28 2.45
N ILE A 49 0.15 -2.20 1.53
CA ILE A 49 -0.06 -2.59 0.13
C ILE A 49 -0.53 -4.04 -0.05
N GLY A 50 -0.22 -4.93 0.90
CA GLY A 50 -0.79 -6.28 0.91
C GLY A 50 -2.31 -6.29 1.04
N HIS A 51 -2.88 -5.40 1.87
CA HIS A 51 -4.32 -5.21 1.99
C HIS A 51 -4.92 -4.59 0.72
N ALA A 52 -4.19 -3.70 0.03
CA ALA A 52 -4.66 -3.13 -1.23
C ALA A 52 -4.96 -4.21 -2.27
N LYS A 53 -4.20 -5.33 -2.28
CA LYS A 53 -4.46 -6.46 -3.17
C LYS A 53 -5.81 -7.13 -2.86
N ALA A 54 -6.14 -7.31 -1.59
CA ALA A 54 -7.43 -7.86 -1.17
C ALA A 54 -8.56 -6.86 -1.49
N ILE A 55 -8.39 -5.58 -1.17
CA ILE A 55 -9.35 -4.52 -1.49
C ILE A 55 -9.65 -4.50 -2.99
N CYS A 56 -8.63 -4.50 -3.84
CA CYS A 56 -8.81 -4.50 -5.30
C CYS A 56 -9.57 -5.76 -5.78
N MET A 57 -9.39 -6.91 -5.14
CA MET A 57 -10.12 -8.12 -5.48
C MET A 57 -11.58 -8.03 -5.00
N ASP A 58 -11.80 -7.77 -3.72
CA ASP A 58 -13.14 -7.79 -3.12
C ASP A 58 -14.06 -6.74 -3.74
N PHE A 59 -13.58 -5.50 -3.87
CA PHE A 59 -14.32 -4.40 -4.48
C PHE A 59 -14.38 -4.51 -6.00
N GLY A 60 -13.26 -4.87 -6.64
CA GLY A 60 -13.18 -4.99 -8.10
C GLY A 60 -14.11 -6.06 -8.66
N VAL A 61 -14.24 -7.21 -7.99
CA VAL A 61 -15.23 -8.25 -8.31
C VAL A 61 -16.64 -7.69 -8.20
N ALA A 62 -16.97 -7.04 -7.08
CA ALA A 62 -18.30 -6.47 -6.90
C ALA A 62 -18.63 -5.44 -7.99
N GLU A 63 -17.71 -4.53 -8.31
CA GLU A 63 -17.89 -3.56 -9.39
C GLU A 63 -18.08 -4.23 -10.75
N HIS A 64 -17.26 -5.24 -11.08
CA HIS A 64 -17.28 -5.91 -12.37
C HIS A 64 -18.59 -6.66 -12.64
N TYR A 65 -19.15 -7.30 -11.61
CA TYR A 65 -20.38 -8.09 -11.72
C TYR A 65 -21.64 -7.33 -11.26
N ASN A 66 -21.59 -5.99 -11.14
CA ASN A 66 -22.67 -5.14 -10.66
C ASN A 66 -23.24 -5.60 -9.30
N GLY A 67 -22.36 -6.12 -8.45
CA GLY A 67 -22.66 -6.57 -7.10
C GLY A 67 -22.38 -5.50 -6.06
N VAL A 68 -22.26 -5.93 -4.81
CA VAL A 68 -21.98 -5.08 -3.66
C VAL A 68 -20.78 -5.62 -2.88
N CYS A 69 -19.84 -4.76 -2.53
CA CYS A 69 -18.82 -5.06 -1.53
C CYS A 69 -19.13 -4.30 -0.25
N ASN A 70 -19.27 -5.02 0.87
CA ASN A 70 -19.44 -4.43 2.19
C ASN A 70 -18.10 -4.32 2.91
N LEU A 71 -18.03 -3.41 3.86
CA LEU A 71 -16.92 -3.31 4.79
C LEU A 71 -17.37 -3.88 6.14
N ARG A 72 -16.67 -4.88 6.67
CA ARG A 72 -16.91 -5.41 7.99
C ARG A 72 -15.65 -5.32 8.84
N PHE A 73 -15.71 -4.59 9.92
CA PHE A 73 -14.65 -4.62 10.91
C PHE A 73 -14.77 -5.88 11.77
N ASP A 74 -13.76 -6.75 11.69
CA ASP A 74 -13.69 -7.98 12.48
C ASP A 74 -13.14 -7.66 13.88
N ASP A 75 -13.96 -6.99 14.68
CA ASP A 75 -13.68 -6.48 16.00
C ASP A 75 -14.00 -7.51 17.11
N THR A 76 -13.42 -8.70 17.02
CA THR A 76 -13.61 -9.79 18.01
C THR A 76 -12.57 -9.79 19.14
N ASN A 77 -11.56 -8.92 19.08
CA ASN A 77 -10.47 -8.87 20.06
C ASN A 77 -10.30 -7.49 20.69
N PRO A 78 -10.97 -7.22 21.83
CA PRO A 78 -11.01 -5.90 22.45
C PRO A 78 -9.64 -5.35 22.88
N SER A 79 -8.63 -6.22 23.03
CA SER A 79 -7.32 -5.80 23.53
C SER A 79 -6.45 -5.05 22.50
N LYS A 80 -6.85 -5.00 21.22
CA LYS A 80 -6.00 -4.49 20.13
C LYS A 80 -6.69 -3.45 19.24
N GLU A 81 -7.97 -3.21 19.44
CA GLU A 81 -8.82 -2.43 18.53
C GLU A 81 -8.92 -0.96 18.95
N ASN A 82 -8.87 -0.06 17.95
CA ASN A 82 -8.91 1.38 18.17
C ASN A 82 -9.68 2.07 17.04
N ASN A 83 -10.48 3.09 17.39
CA ASN A 83 -11.23 3.93 16.46
C ASN A 83 -10.32 4.67 15.47
N GLU A 84 -9.10 5.02 15.84
CA GLU A 84 -8.12 5.62 14.95
C GLU A 84 -7.86 4.72 13.72
N TYR A 85 -7.74 3.42 13.94
CA TYR A 85 -7.53 2.47 12.84
C TYR A 85 -8.77 2.36 11.94
N VAL A 86 -9.98 2.40 12.52
CA VAL A 86 -11.24 2.41 11.76
C VAL A 86 -11.27 3.59 10.80
N GLU A 87 -11.02 4.81 11.29
CA GLU A 87 -11.03 6.03 10.48
C GLU A 87 -9.98 5.98 9.35
N ASN A 88 -8.80 5.48 9.65
CA ASN A 88 -7.71 5.37 8.66
C ASN A 88 -8.03 4.33 7.58
N ILE A 89 -8.61 3.19 7.95
CA ILE A 89 -9.06 2.15 7.01
C ILE A 89 -10.11 2.72 6.04
N LEU A 90 -11.10 3.46 6.54
CA LEU A 90 -12.10 4.13 5.72
C LEU A 90 -11.47 5.12 4.73
N GLN A 91 -10.53 5.92 5.22
CA GLN A 91 -9.79 6.88 4.38
C GLN A 91 -8.99 6.18 3.28
N ASP A 92 -8.28 5.11 3.60
CA ASP A 92 -7.42 4.38 2.67
C ASP A 92 -8.24 3.69 1.57
N ILE A 93 -9.38 3.08 1.89
CA ILE A 93 -10.29 2.46 0.91
C ILE A 93 -10.87 3.53 -0.03
N SER A 94 -11.33 4.66 0.54
CA SER A 94 -11.84 5.79 -0.24
C SER A 94 -10.75 6.38 -1.16
N TRP A 95 -9.52 6.50 -0.64
CA TRP A 95 -8.39 6.98 -1.43
C TRP A 95 -8.03 6.05 -2.58
N LEU A 96 -8.14 4.72 -2.41
CA LEU A 96 -7.98 3.75 -3.50
C LEU A 96 -9.09 3.86 -4.55
N GLY A 97 -10.12 4.67 -4.33
CA GLY A 97 -11.21 4.94 -5.27
C GLY A 97 -12.41 4.02 -5.12
N PHE A 98 -12.48 3.20 -4.06
CA PHE A 98 -13.57 2.27 -3.82
C PHE A 98 -14.65 2.84 -2.89
N LYS A 99 -15.87 2.33 -3.07
CA LYS A 99 -17.03 2.65 -2.24
C LYS A 99 -17.66 1.35 -1.75
N TRP A 100 -17.92 1.28 -0.45
CA TRP A 100 -18.61 0.15 0.16
C TRP A 100 -20.12 0.33 0.13
N GLY A 101 -20.84 -0.80 0.19
CA GLY A 101 -22.29 -0.79 0.32
C GLY A 101 -22.71 -0.44 1.75
N ASN A 102 -22.40 -1.31 2.71
CA ASN A 102 -22.69 -1.11 4.12
C ASN A 102 -21.41 -1.27 4.96
N ILE A 103 -21.44 -0.72 6.17
CA ILE A 103 -20.44 -0.96 7.21
C ILE A 103 -21.07 -1.83 8.28
N TYR A 104 -20.40 -2.94 8.60
CA TYR A 104 -20.75 -3.87 9.66
C TYR A 104 -19.58 -4.04 10.61
N TYR A 105 -19.89 -4.56 11.79
CA TYR A 105 -18.91 -4.96 12.79
C TYR A 105 -19.23 -6.37 13.28
N ALA A 106 -18.22 -7.19 13.53
CA ALA A 106 -18.43 -8.51 14.11
C ALA A 106 -19.16 -8.40 15.48
N SER A 107 -18.91 -7.33 16.22
CA SER A 107 -19.60 -7.01 17.48
C SER A 107 -21.09 -6.75 17.34
N ASP A 108 -21.61 -6.43 16.15
CA ASP A 108 -23.06 -6.31 15.90
C ASP A 108 -23.76 -7.68 16.01
N TYR A 109 -23.00 -8.76 15.87
CA TYR A 109 -23.50 -10.14 15.86
C TYR A 109 -23.19 -10.92 17.15
N PHE A 110 -22.57 -10.32 18.17
CA PHE A 110 -22.17 -11.04 19.39
C PHE A 110 -23.33 -11.78 20.06
N GLU A 111 -24.54 -11.23 20.09
CA GLU A 111 -25.71 -11.94 20.62
C GLU A 111 -26.09 -13.16 19.77
N ARG A 112 -26.09 -13.02 18.44
CA ARG A 112 -26.39 -14.14 17.53
C ARG A 112 -25.33 -15.23 17.60
N LEU A 113 -24.04 -14.84 17.72
CA LEU A 113 -22.92 -15.76 17.89
C LEU A 113 -22.99 -16.50 19.22
N TRP A 114 -23.40 -15.79 20.28
CA TRP A 114 -23.64 -16.37 21.60
C TRP A 114 -24.79 -17.40 21.58
N ASP A 115 -25.92 -17.05 21.00
CA ASP A 115 -27.08 -17.95 20.84
C ASP A 115 -26.71 -19.19 20.00
N PHE A 116 -25.86 -19.03 18.99
CA PHE A 116 -25.38 -20.15 18.22
C PHE A 116 -24.45 -21.05 19.04
N ALA A 117 -23.57 -20.49 19.82
CA ALA A 117 -22.71 -21.27 20.73
C ALA A 117 -23.53 -22.06 21.76
N LEU A 118 -24.59 -21.48 22.33
CA LEU A 118 -25.54 -22.19 23.20
C LEU A 118 -26.26 -23.32 22.47
N TRP A 119 -26.66 -23.11 21.21
CA TRP A 119 -27.23 -24.18 20.38
C TRP A 119 -26.23 -25.32 20.13
N MET A 120 -24.96 -24.99 19.83
CA MET A 120 -23.93 -26.01 19.68
C MET A 120 -23.71 -26.85 20.93
N ILE A 121 -23.71 -26.24 22.11
CA ILE A 121 -23.62 -26.98 23.39
C ILE A 121 -24.81 -27.93 23.56
N ARG A 122 -26.05 -27.42 23.33
CA ARG A 122 -27.30 -28.22 23.48
C ARG A 122 -27.34 -29.44 22.56
N ASN A 123 -26.73 -29.32 21.38
CA ASN A 123 -26.66 -30.39 20.37
C ASN A 123 -25.39 -31.24 20.45
N GLY A 124 -24.57 -31.04 21.48
CA GLY A 124 -23.34 -31.83 21.69
C GLY A 124 -22.17 -31.50 20.76
N HIS A 125 -22.20 -30.34 20.10
CA HIS A 125 -21.17 -29.87 19.21
C HIS A 125 -20.13 -28.95 19.87
N ALA A 126 -20.30 -28.64 21.17
CA ALA A 126 -19.35 -27.85 21.93
C ALA A 126 -19.38 -28.23 23.42
N TYR A 127 -18.30 -27.96 24.12
CA TYR A 127 -18.13 -28.17 25.55
C TYR A 127 -17.20 -27.12 26.15
N VAL A 128 -17.38 -26.83 27.46
CA VAL A 128 -16.49 -25.96 28.22
C VAL A 128 -15.31 -26.79 28.74
N ASP A 129 -14.10 -26.25 28.49
CA ASP A 129 -12.83 -26.84 28.90
C ASP A 129 -12.14 -25.92 29.92
N GLU A 130 -11.71 -26.48 31.05
CA GLU A 130 -11.03 -25.76 32.15
C GLU A 130 -9.52 -26.01 32.15
N GLN A 131 -8.97 -26.52 31.03
CA GLN A 131 -7.54 -26.69 30.85
C GLN A 131 -6.85 -25.37 30.51
N THR A 132 -5.58 -25.27 30.90
CA THR A 132 -4.75 -24.13 30.50
C THR A 132 -4.42 -24.15 29.01
N ALA A 133 -4.00 -23.02 28.47
CA ALA A 133 -3.58 -22.92 27.07
C ALA A 133 -2.45 -23.92 26.73
N GLU A 134 -1.51 -24.13 27.65
CA GLU A 134 -0.40 -25.07 27.49
C GLU A 134 -0.90 -26.52 27.43
N GLN A 135 -1.83 -26.91 28.31
CA GLN A 135 -2.42 -28.25 28.32
C GLN A 135 -3.19 -28.52 27.03
N ILE A 136 -3.97 -27.53 26.57
CA ILE A 136 -4.70 -27.64 25.29
C ILE A 136 -3.74 -27.77 24.12
N ALA A 137 -2.66 -26.98 24.09
CA ALA A 137 -1.66 -27.04 23.05
C ALA A 137 -0.93 -28.39 23.02
N GLU A 138 -0.55 -28.94 24.17
CA GLU A 138 0.09 -30.25 24.29
C GLU A 138 -0.83 -31.37 23.79
N GLN A 139 -2.10 -31.34 24.21
CA GLN A 139 -3.09 -32.36 23.81
C GLN A 139 -3.46 -32.28 22.31
N LYS A 140 -3.25 -31.15 21.67
CA LYS A 140 -3.54 -30.99 20.25
C LYS A 140 -2.68 -31.89 19.35
N GLY A 141 -1.53 -32.36 19.85
CA GLY A 141 -0.61 -33.19 19.12
C GLY A 141 0.13 -32.44 18.01
N THR A 142 0.60 -33.19 17.00
CA THR A 142 1.33 -32.65 15.85
C THR A 142 0.60 -32.98 14.53
N PRO A 143 0.98 -32.44 13.40
CA PRO A 143 0.38 -32.80 12.10
C PRO A 143 0.49 -34.32 11.79
N THR A 144 1.48 -35.03 12.34
CA THR A 144 1.74 -36.45 12.12
C THR A 144 1.29 -37.35 13.27
N GLU A 145 0.94 -36.75 14.42
CA GLU A 145 0.49 -37.49 15.61
C GLU A 145 -0.90 -36.99 16.02
N PRO A 146 -1.88 -37.88 16.24
CA PRO A 146 -3.22 -37.47 16.67
C PRO A 146 -3.18 -36.78 18.02
N GLY A 147 -4.13 -35.88 18.25
CA GLY A 147 -4.35 -35.29 19.55
C GLY A 147 -5.06 -36.25 20.51
N THR A 148 -5.08 -35.89 21.79
CA THR A 148 -5.80 -36.61 22.85
C THR A 148 -6.99 -35.80 23.32
N ALA A 149 -8.09 -36.49 23.70
CA ALA A 149 -9.30 -35.83 24.16
C ALA A 149 -9.08 -35.12 25.51
N SER A 150 -9.69 -33.95 25.67
CA SER A 150 -9.77 -33.29 26.97
C SER A 150 -10.56 -34.14 27.98
N PRO A 151 -10.19 -34.16 29.27
CA PRO A 151 -10.99 -34.78 30.29
C PRO A 151 -12.41 -34.17 30.42
N TYR A 152 -12.62 -32.98 29.91
CA TYR A 152 -13.90 -32.27 29.94
C TYR A 152 -14.74 -32.45 28.68
N ARG A 153 -14.26 -33.19 27.69
CA ARG A 153 -14.88 -33.34 26.37
C ARG A 153 -16.27 -33.96 26.43
N ASP A 154 -16.50 -34.86 27.38
CA ASP A 154 -17.72 -35.59 27.56
C ASP A 154 -18.52 -35.07 28.79
N ARG A 155 -18.26 -33.84 29.20
CA ARG A 155 -19.00 -33.13 30.25
C ARG A 155 -20.50 -33.08 29.92
N PRO A 156 -21.41 -33.23 30.93
CA PRO A 156 -22.83 -33.07 30.70
C PRO A 156 -23.19 -31.72 30.05
N VAL A 157 -24.17 -31.73 29.15
CA VAL A 157 -24.63 -30.54 28.42
C VAL A 157 -25.04 -29.43 29.37
N GLU A 158 -25.80 -29.73 30.40
CA GLU A 158 -26.30 -28.77 31.39
C GLU A 158 -25.16 -28.10 32.16
N GLU A 159 -24.09 -28.85 32.44
CA GLU A 159 -22.91 -28.29 33.10
C GLU A 159 -22.14 -27.37 32.16
N SER A 160 -21.95 -27.76 30.90
CA SER A 160 -21.30 -26.90 29.88
C SER A 160 -22.10 -25.62 29.62
N LEU A 161 -23.44 -25.68 29.60
CA LEU A 161 -24.28 -24.49 29.47
C LEU A 161 -24.09 -23.54 30.66
N ARG A 162 -24.18 -24.06 31.89
CA ARG A 162 -23.97 -23.26 33.11
C ARG A 162 -22.59 -22.61 33.15
N LEU A 163 -21.54 -23.35 32.80
CA LEU A 163 -20.16 -22.82 32.79
C LEU A 163 -19.96 -21.81 31.69
N PHE A 164 -20.55 -21.99 30.50
CA PHE A 164 -20.46 -21.01 29.41
C PHE A 164 -21.13 -19.70 29.79
N GLU A 165 -22.28 -19.73 30.44
CA GLU A 165 -22.91 -18.53 31.01
C GLU A 165 -22.03 -17.86 32.07
N GLN A 166 -21.35 -18.67 32.92
CA GLN A 166 -20.42 -18.20 33.93
C GLN A 166 -19.18 -17.52 33.29
N MET A 167 -18.69 -18.00 32.12
CA MET A 167 -17.58 -17.37 31.40
C MET A 167 -17.85 -15.91 31.08
N ASN A 168 -19.11 -15.51 30.90
CA ASN A 168 -19.48 -14.11 30.64
C ASN A 168 -19.70 -13.29 31.91
N SER A 169 -19.56 -13.89 33.11
CA SER A 169 -19.70 -13.15 34.35
C SER A 169 -18.50 -12.28 34.69
N PRO A 170 -18.66 -11.17 35.43
CA PRO A 170 -17.55 -10.35 35.89
C PRO A 170 -16.55 -11.08 36.79
N GLU A 171 -16.97 -12.18 37.44
CA GLU A 171 -16.17 -12.99 38.36
C GLU A 171 -15.25 -13.98 37.61
N ALA A 172 -15.56 -14.30 36.34
CA ALA A 172 -14.77 -15.24 35.58
C ALA A 172 -13.34 -14.73 35.36
N GLU A 173 -12.34 -15.56 35.57
CA GLU A 173 -10.92 -15.19 35.41
C GLU A 173 -10.44 -15.54 33.99
N GLU A 174 -9.61 -14.66 33.42
CA GLU A 174 -8.97 -14.92 32.11
C GLU A 174 -8.13 -16.21 32.17
N GLY A 175 -8.28 -17.06 31.16
CA GLY A 175 -7.55 -18.34 31.08
C GLY A 175 -8.12 -19.46 31.94
N SER A 176 -9.17 -19.22 32.76
CA SER A 176 -9.77 -20.27 33.60
C SER A 176 -10.61 -21.26 32.81
N MET A 177 -11.26 -20.81 31.76
CA MET A 177 -12.17 -21.63 30.93
C MET A 177 -12.17 -21.12 29.48
N VAL A 178 -12.41 -22.05 28.57
CA VAL A 178 -12.67 -21.76 27.15
C VAL A 178 -13.85 -22.62 26.66
N LEU A 179 -14.56 -22.17 25.64
CA LEU A 179 -15.51 -23.02 24.91
C LEU A 179 -14.80 -23.63 23.72
N ARG A 180 -14.87 -24.93 23.56
CA ARG A 180 -14.29 -25.67 22.43
C ARG A 180 -15.40 -26.32 21.59
N ALA A 181 -15.23 -26.30 20.27
CA ALA A 181 -16.04 -27.12 19.40
C ALA A 181 -15.64 -28.61 19.58
N LYS A 182 -16.62 -29.51 19.57
CA LYS A 182 -16.43 -30.96 19.71
C LYS A 182 -16.46 -31.59 18.31
N ILE A 183 -15.29 -31.84 17.74
CA ILE A 183 -15.17 -32.33 16.36
C ILE A 183 -14.39 -33.65 16.33
N ASP A 184 -13.06 -33.63 16.12
CA ASP A 184 -12.26 -34.84 15.97
C ASP A 184 -10.79 -34.59 16.35
N MET A 185 -10.36 -35.10 17.48
CA MET A 185 -8.98 -34.96 17.98
C MET A 185 -7.96 -35.73 17.18
N ALA A 186 -8.37 -36.67 16.33
CA ALA A 186 -7.47 -37.48 15.46
C ALA A 186 -7.35 -36.91 14.04
N ASN A 187 -8.09 -35.84 13.72
CA ASN A 187 -8.12 -35.25 12.38
C ASN A 187 -6.72 -34.79 11.94
N PRO A 188 -6.25 -35.11 10.72
CA PRO A 188 -4.98 -34.60 10.21
C PRO A 188 -4.95 -33.06 10.07
N ASN A 189 -6.08 -32.43 9.83
CA ASN A 189 -6.22 -30.97 9.90
C ASN A 189 -6.34 -30.52 11.35
N MET A 190 -5.31 -29.88 11.86
CA MET A 190 -5.25 -29.43 13.26
C MET A 190 -6.33 -28.39 13.63
N HIS A 191 -6.93 -27.71 12.66
CA HIS A 191 -8.08 -26.81 12.91
C HIS A 191 -9.35 -27.56 13.31
N PHE A 192 -9.45 -28.87 13.05
CA PHE A 192 -10.56 -29.74 13.46
C PHE A 192 -10.37 -30.38 14.82
N ARG A 193 -9.20 -30.24 15.45
CA ARG A 193 -8.90 -30.85 16.75
C ARG A 193 -9.46 -30.00 17.87
N ASP A 194 -10.77 -30.06 18.03
CA ASP A 194 -11.56 -29.37 19.04
C ASP A 194 -11.08 -27.90 19.26
N PRO A 195 -11.24 -27.02 18.26
CA PRO A 195 -10.74 -25.65 18.35
C PRO A 195 -11.47 -24.84 19.42
N ILE A 196 -10.74 -23.88 20.01
CA ILE A 196 -11.34 -22.90 20.91
C ILE A 196 -12.23 -21.96 20.08
N ILE A 197 -13.47 -21.75 20.50
CA ILE A 197 -14.45 -20.89 19.83
C ILE A 197 -14.84 -19.67 20.65
N TYR A 198 -14.69 -19.71 21.98
CA TYR A 198 -14.84 -18.57 22.89
C TYR A 198 -13.77 -18.56 23.97
N ARG A 199 -13.38 -17.37 24.39
CA ARG A 199 -12.40 -17.14 25.46
C ARG A 199 -12.82 -15.95 26.33
N ILE A 200 -12.37 -15.92 27.59
CA ILE A 200 -12.58 -14.84 28.55
C ILE A 200 -11.54 -13.75 28.30
N ILE A 201 -12.00 -12.50 28.12
CA ILE A 201 -11.16 -11.29 28.02
C ILE A 201 -11.86 -10.19 28.78
N LYS A 202 -11.18 -9.58 29.76
CA LYS A 202 -11.77 -8.54 30.62
C LYS A 202 -11.55 -7.10 30.12
N THR A 203 -10.78 -6.94 29.05
CA THR A 203 -10.60 -5.62 28.43
C THR A 203 -11.94 -5.12 27.87
N PRO A 204 -12.37 -3.89 28.21
CA PRO A 204 -13.58 -3.32 27.63
C PRO A 204 -13.49 -3.22 26.11
N HIS A 205 -14.53 -3.63 25.42
CA HIS A 205 -14.60 -3.57 23.96
C HIS A 205 -14.91 -2.14 23.49
N HIS A 206 -14.28 -1.68 22.44
CA HIS A 206 -14.38 -0.29 21.94
C HIS A 206 -15.81 0.14 21.56
N ARG A 207 -16.71 -0.80 21.21
CA ARG A 207 -18.12 -0.52 20.89
C ARG A 207 -19.12 -1.03 21.95
N THR A 208 -18.91 -2.22 22.49
CA THR A 208 -19.87 -2.83 23.42
C THR A 208 -19.52 -2.59 24.89
N GLY A 209 -18.39 -1.93 25.16
CA GLY A 209 -17.95 -1.61 26.53
C GLY A 209 -17.74 -2.87 27.37
N THR A 210 -18.36 -2.91 28.56
CA THR A 210 -18.23 -4.01 29.51
C THR A 210 -19.41 -4.99 29.44
N LYS A 211 -20.20 -4.99 28.36
CA LYS A 211 -21.34 -5.89 28.20
C LYS A 211 -20.92 -7.36 28.15
N TRP A 212 -19.74 -7.62 27.57
CA TRP A 212 -19.18 -8.95 27.38
C TRP A 212 -17.87 -9.10 28.14
N ASN A 213 -17.67 -10.26 28.77
CA ASN A 213 -16.42 -10.70 29.36
C ASN A 213 -15.88 -11.96 28.63
N CYS A 214 -16.66 -12.48 27.68
CA CYS A 214 -16.33 -13.65 26.89
C CYS A 214 -16.55 -13.32 25.41
N TYR A 215 -15.54 -13.55 24.58
CA TYR A 215 -15.52 -13.14 23.18
C TYR A 215 -15.31 -14.32 22.25
N PRO A 216 -15.97 -14.34 21.07
CA PRO A 216 -15.76 -15.37 20.08
C PRO A 216 -14.35 -15.28 19.49
N MET A 217 -13.80 -16.42 19.11
CA MET A 217 -12.59 -16.48 18.30
C MET A 217 -12.91 -16.08 16.86
N TYR A 218 -11.92 -15.51 16.17
CA TYR A 218 -12.04 -15.10 14.77
C TYR A 218 -12.56 -16.23 13.86
N ASP A 219 -11.95 -17.41 13.94
CA ASP A 219 -12.34 -18.57 13.11
C ASP A 219 -13.78 -19.01 13.32
N PHE A 220 -14.36 -18.72 14.49
CA PHE A 220 -15.76 -18.98 14.78
C PHE A 220 -16.67 -17.87 14.26
N ALA A 221 -16.31 -16.60 14.48
CA ALA A 221 -17.17 -15.47 14.15
C ALA A 221 -17.23 -15.16 12.64
N HIS A 222 -16.12 -15.34 11.94
CA HIS A 222 -15.91 -14.90 10.58
C HIS A 222 -16.94 -15.48 9.57
N GLY A 223 -17.05 -16.79 9.49
CA GLY A 223 -17.97 -17.45 8.57
C GLY A 223 -19.42 -17.16 8.87
N GLN A 224 -19.78 -17.07 10.16
CA GLN A 224 -21.14 -16.76 10.57
C GLN A 224 -21.52 -15.32 10.27
N SER A 225 -20.61 -14.38 10.43
CA SER A 225 -20.83 -12.99 10.01
C SER A 225 -21.05 -12.91 8.50
N ASP A 226 -20.30 -13.66 7.69
CA ASP A 226 -20.53 -13.76 6.24
C ASP A 226 -21.96 -14.27 5.94
N TYR A 227 -22.40 -15.30 6.65
CA TYR A 227 -23.75 -15.83 6.51
C TYR A 227 -24.83 -14.82 6.90
N PHE A 228 -24.65 -14.12 8.04
CA PHE A 228 -25.61 -13.13 8.53
C PHE A 228 -25.77 -11.93 7.60
N GLU A 229 -24.70 -11.52 6.94
CA GLU A 229 -24.68 -10.42 5.99
C GLU A 229 -25.14 -10.83 4.60
N GLY A 230 -25.25 -12.13 4.33
CA GLY A 230 -25.61 -12.67 3.03
C GLY A 230 -24.49 -12.54 2.00
N VAL A 231 -23.24 -12.61 2.43
CA VAL A 231 -22.08 -12.69 1.55
C VAL A 231 -22.20 -13.92 0.66
N THR A 232 -21.94 -13.77 -0.63
CA THR A 232 -21.96 -14.88 -1.59
C THR A 232 -20.58 -15.48 -1.82
N HIS A 233 -19.58 -14.63 -1.97
CA HIS A 233 -18.18 -15.01 -2.19
C HIS A 233 -17.31 -14.36 -1.13
N SER A 234 -16.79 -15.22 -0.26
CA SER A 234 -15.90 -14.88 0.85
C SER A 234 -14.46 -15.00 0.36
N ILE A 235 -13.92 -13.90 -0.18
CA ILE A 235 -12.59 -13.91 -0.79
C ILE A 235 -11.55 -13.54 0.27
N CYS A 236 -10.45 -14.32 0.37
CA CYS A 236 -9.40 -14.14 1.37
C CYS A 236 -8.03 -14.65 0.89
N THR A 237 -7.01 -14.58 1.73
CA THR A 237 -5.67 -15.04 1.39
C THR A 237 -5.45 -16.54 1.67
N LEU A 238 -4.40 -17.14 1.06
CA LEU A 238 -4.09 -18.59 1.15
C LEU A 238 -3.90 -19.11 2.58
N GLU A 239 -3.64 -18.25 3.56
CA GLU A 239 -3.57 -18.64 4.96
C GLU A 239 -4.88 -19.22 5.51
N PHE A 240 -6.00 -18.93 4.85
CA PHE A 240 -7.32 -19.46 5.21
C PHE A 240 -7.69 -20.78 4.52
N VAL A 241 -6.81 -21.34 3.69
CA VAL A 241 -7.03 -22.68 3.07
C VAL A 241 -7.14 -23.77 4.13
N PRO A 242 -6.23 -23.90 5.14
CA PRO A 242 -6.36 -24.92 6.17
C PRO A 242 -7.61 -24.76 7.06
N PRO A 243 -8.04 -23.58 7.50
CA PRO A 243 -9.26 -23.42 8.30
C PRO A 243 -10.56 -23.42 7.47
N ARG A 244 -10.55 -23.36 6.13
CA ARG A 244 -11.76 -23.37 5.31
C ARG A 244 -12.74 -24.53 5.63
N PRO A 245 -12.30 -25.79 5.83
CA PRO A 245 -13.24 -26.85 6.20
C PRO A 245 -13.97 -26.57 7.54
N LEU A 246 -13.31 -25.87 8.48
CA LEU A 246 -13.93 -25.45 9.73
C LEU A 246 -14.99 -24.34 9.50
N TYR A 247 -14.68 -23.38 8.62
CA TYR A 247 -15.61 -22.38 8.15
C TYR A 247 -16.88 -23.04 7.57
N ASP A 248 -16.72 -24.01 6.66
CA ASP A 248 -17.81 -24.74 6.04
C ASP A 248 -18.66 -25.49 7.08
N LEU A 249 -18.02 -26.16 8.05
CA LEU A 249 -18.70 -26.92 9.11
C LEU A 249 -19.59 -26.00 9.98
N PHE A 250 -19.09 -24.84 10.39
CA PHE A 250 -19.90 -23.91 11.18
C PHE A 250 -21.08 -23.34 10.38
N ILE A 251 -20.92 -23.11 9.08
CA ILE A 251 -22.05 -22.73 8.22
C ILE A 251 -23.08 -23.86 8.14
N ASP A 252 -22.68 -25.13 8.03
CA ASP A 252 -23.58 -26.27 8.03
C ASP A 252 -24.38 -26.36 9.33
N TYR A 253 -23.72 -26.23 10.48
CA TYR A 253 -24.40 -26.20 11.78
C TYR A 253 -25.36 -25.01 11.94
N LEU A 254 -24.99 -23.84 11.42
CA LEU A 254 -25.84 -22.66 11.47
C LEU A 254 -27.10 -22.84 10.60
N LYS A 255 -26.95 -23.44 9.43
CA LYS A 255 -28.08 -23.79 8.54
C LYS A 255 -28.98 -24.85 9.16
N GLU A 256 -28.44 -25.83 9.86
CA GLU A 256 -29.20 -26.82 10.63
C GLU A 256 -30.03 -26.12 11.73
N LYS A 257 -29.41 -25.22 12.51
CA LYS A 257 -30.07 -24.42 13.54
C LYS A 257 -31.24 -23.62 12.97
N ASP A 258 -31.05 -22.97 11.82
CA ASP A 258 -32.05 -22.11 11.21
C ASP A 258 -33.11 -22.90 10.39
N GLY A 259 -32.99 -24.23 10.32
CA GLY A 259 -33.89 -25.08 9.55
C GLY A 259 -33.78 -24.94 8.04
N THR A 260 -32.65 -24.51 7.54
CA THR A 260 -32.36 -24.28 6.09
C THR A 260 -31.39 -25.30 5.51
N ALA A 261 -31.09 -26.37 6.25
CA ALA A 261 -30.10 -27.38 5.84
C ALA A 261 -30.43 -28.04 4.48
N ASP A 262 -31.70 -28.25 4.21
CA ASP A 262 -32.17 -28.88 2.96
C ASP A 262 -32.04 -27.96 1.73
N ASN A 263 -31.84 -26.66 1.92
CA ASN A 263 -31.68 -25.67 0.86
C ASN A 263 -30.23 -25.13 0.81
N LEU A 264 -29.27 -26.04 0.68
CA LEU A 264 -27.82 -25.73 0.71
C LEU A 264 -27.37 -24.80 -0.41
N ALA A 265 -28.12 -24.72 -1.53
CA ALA A 265 -27.76 -23.88 -2.67
C ALA A 265 -27.99 -22.39 -2.44
N ASP A 266 -29.00 -22.02 -1.63
CA ASP A 266 -29.36 -20.64 -1.37
C ASP A 266 -28.71 -20.10 -0.10
N ASN A 267 -27.97 -18.99 -0.20
CA ASN A 267 -27.28 -18.29 0.88
C ASN A 267 -26.14 -19.06 1.58
N ARG A 268 -25.38 -19.90 0.86
CA ARG A 268 -24.13 -20.44 1.38
C ARG A 268 -22.96 -19.60 0.88
N PRO A 269 -22.27 -18.83 1.73
CA PRO A 269 -21.07 -18.13 1.31
C PRO A 269 -19.99 -19.14 0.88
N ARG A 270 -19.36 -18.86 -0.27
CA ARG A 270 -18.25 -19.67 -0.80
C ARG A 270 -16.92 -19.00 -0.49
N GLN A 271 -16.08 -19.63 0.32
CA GLN A 271 -14.74 -19.12 0.59
C GLN A 271 -13.80 -19.46 -0.57
N ILE A 272 -13.07 -18.44 -1.05
CA ILE A 272 -12.11 -18.54 -2.16
C ILE A 272 -10.80 -17.86 -1.72
N GLU A 273 -9.68 -18.56 -1.87
CA GLU A 273 -8.40 -18.06 -1.41
C GLU A 273 -7.46 -17.76 -2.58
N PHE A 274 -6.72 -16.64 -2.45
CA PHE A 274 -5.69 -16.19 -3.38
C PHE A 274 -4.37 -15.88 -2.65
N ASN A 275 -3.27 -15.78 -3.41
CA ASN A 275 -1.96 -15.50 -2.86
C ASN A 275 -1.86 -14.08 -2.31
N ARG A 276 -1.27 -13.94 -1.13
CA ARG A 276 -0.94 -12.63 -0.55
C ARG A 276 0.13 -11.92 -1.38
N LEU A 277 0.20 -10.60 -1.25
CA LEU A 277 1.26 -9.81 -1.84
C LEU A 277 2.50 -9.82 -0.96
N ASN A 278 3.63 -10.25 -1.52
CA ASN A 278 4.96 -10.07 -0.95
C ASN A 278 5.79 -9.24 -1.92
N LEU A 279 6.54 -8.27 -1.39
CA LEU A 279 7.43 -7.39 -2.16
C LEU A 279 8.87 -7.55 -1.70
N THR A 280 9.80 -7.45 -2.66
CA THR A 280 11.23 -7.35 -2.36
C THR A 280 11.52 -6.11 -1.51
N TYR A 281 12.53 -6.19 -0.65
CA TYR A 281 13.00 -5.09 0.22
C TYR A 281 11.93 -4.53 1.17
N THR A 282 10.90 -5.33 1.49
CA THR A 282 9.71 -4.86 2.23
C THR A 282 9.30 -5.88 3.29
N VAL A 283 8.89 -5.39 4.45
CA VAL A 283 8.28 -6.19 5.53
C VAL A 283 6.82 -5.76 5.68
N MET A 284 5.90 -6.73 5.69
CA MET A 284 4.46 -6.50 5.85
C MET A 284 3.88 -7.08 7.14
N SER A 285 4.72 -7.62 8.02
CA SER A 285 4.29 -8.12 9.34
C SER A 285 3.86 -6.95 10.22
N LYS A 286 2.58 -6.91 10.64
CA LYS A 286 2.03 -5.87 11.54
C LYS A 286 2.92 -5.68 12.78
N ARG A 287 3.35 -6.78 13.43
CA ARG A 287 4.23 -6.71 14.62
C ARG A 287 5.56 -5.99 14.32
N LYS A 288 6.20 -6.31 13.19
CA LYS A 288 7.47 -5.66 12.81
C LYS A 288 7.24 -4.18 12.44
N LEU A 289 6.12 -3.85 11.78
CA LEU A 289 5.78 -2.46 11.46
C LEU A 289 5.49 -1.63 12.73
N HIS A 290 4.78 -2.18 13.73
CA HIS A 290 4.65 -1.57 15.06
C HIS A 290 6.01 -1.28 15.69
N THR A 291 6.91 -2.26 15.70
CA THR A 291 8.27 -2.08 16.25
C THR A 291 9.01 -0.93 15.56
N LEU A 292 8.92 -0.78 14.24
CA LEU A 292 9.57 0.34 13.53
C LEU A 292 9.05 1.70 14.00
N VAL A 293 7.75 1.81 14.26
CA VAL A 293 7.11 3.04 14.74
C VAL A 293 7.43 3.28 16.22
N ASP A 294 7.26 2.29 17.07
CA ASP A 294 7.42 2.38 18.52
C ASP A 294 8.88 2.67 18.94
N GLU A 295 9.84 2.08 18.22
CA GLU A 295 11.27 2.30 18.42
C GLU A 295 11.81 3.52 17.64
N HIS A 296 10.93 4.33 17.02
CA HIS A 296 11.28 5.55 16.27
C HIS A 296 12.30 5.34 15.13
N MET A 297 12.31 4.18 14.51
CA MET A 297 13.14 3.89 13.33
C MET A 297 12.59 4.56 12.07
N VAL A 298 11.29 4.87 12.09
CA VAL A 298 10.55 5.68 11.11
C VAL A 298 9.80 6.79 11.86
N SER A 299 9.35 7.82 11.13
CA SER A 299 8.68 8.98 11.74
C SER A 299 7.24 8.70 12.22
N GLY A 300 6.63 7.62 11.75
CA GLY A 300 5.26 7.22 12.09
C GLY A 300 4.69 6.26 11.05
N TRP A 301 3.40 5.98 11.16
CA TRP A 301 2.70 5.08 10.25
C TRP A 301 2.63 5.62 8.81
N ASP A 302 2.64 6.93 8.65
CA ASP A 302 2.63 7.64 7.38
C ASP A 302 4.03 7.98 6.84
N ASP A 303 5.09 7.44 7.45
CA ASP A 303 6.45 7.60 6.93
C ASP A 303 6.52 7.11 5.48
N PRO A 304 7.00 7.93 4.53
CA PRO A 304 7.10 7.57 3.11
C PRO A 304 7.95 6.34 2.78
N ARG A 305 8.68 5.78 3.75
CA ARG A 305 9.43 4.52 3.61
C ARG A 305 8.62 3.29 3.99
N MET A 306 7.50 3.49 4.70
CA MET A 306 6.63 2.42 5.15
C MET A 306 5.78 1.86 4.00
N PRO A 307 5.47 0.54 4.00
CA PRO A 307 4.58 -0.07 3.01
C PRO A 307 3.10 0.19 3.30
N THR A 308 2.77 1.02 4.28
CA THR A 308 1.40 1.43 4.61
C THR A 308 0.80 2.28 3.49
N LEU A 309 -0.51 2.19 3.30
CA LEU A 309 -1.18 2.98 2.26
C LEU A 309 -1.06 4.49 2.53
N CYS A 310 -1.18 4.91 3.79
CA CYS A 310 -0.96 6.30 4.18
C CYS A 310 0.48 6.76 3.93
N GLY A 311 1.49 5.91 4.19
CA GLY A 311 2.90 6.22 3.88
C GLY A 311 3.16 6.32 2.38
N MET A 312 2.62 5.39 1.59
CA MET A 312 2.70 5.43 0.13
C MET A 312 2.00 6.66 -0.46
N ARG A 313 0.82 7.01 0.06
CA ARG A 313 0.10 8.24 -0.30
C ARG A 313 0.94 9.47 -0.01
N ARG A 314 1.53 9.59 1.18
CA ARG A 314 2.42 10.69 1.56
C ARG A 314 3.70 10.74 0.72
N ARG A 315 4.19 9.59 0.26
CA ARG A 315 5.32 9.53 -0.69
C ARG A 315 4.96 10.02 -2.09
N GLY A 316 3.68 10.05 -2.44
CA GLY A 316 3.18 10.47 -3.74
C GLY A 316 2.85 9.33 -4.70
N TYR A 317 2.59 8.12 -4.19
CA TYR A 317 2.01 7.05 -4.99
C TYR A 317 0.54 7.38 -5.24
N SER A 318 0.08 7.21 -6.47
CA SER A 318 -1.32 7.41 -6.82
C SER A 318 -2.12 6.13 -6.63
N PRO A 319 -3.41 6.22 -6.31
CA PRO A 319 -4.26 5.03 -6.20
C PRO A 319 -4.32 4.23 -7.50
N GLU A 320 -4.35 4.89 -8.65
CA GLU A 320 -4.37 4.25 -9.97
C GLU A 320 -3.09 3.46 -10.24
N SER A 321 -1.94 3.98 -9.80
CA SER A 321 -0.67 3.27 -9.95
C SER A 321 -0.61 1.99 -9.12
N ILE A 322 -1.17 2.00 -7.90
CA ILE A 322 -1.26 0.83 -7.04
C ILE A 322 -2.22 -0.20 -7.65
N ARG A 323 -3.40 0.22 -8.11
CA ARG A 323 -4.37 -0.66 -8.77
C ARG A 323 -3.76 -1.29 -10.04
N LYS A 324 -3.11 -0.48 -10.89
CA LYS A 324 -2.42 -0.97 -12.10
C LYS A 324 -1.32 -1.99 -11.78
N PHE A 325 -0.54 -1.76 -10.73
CA PHE A 325 0.46 -2.72 -10.29
C PHE A 325 -0.19 -4.04 -9.86
N ILE A 326 -1.24 -3.99 -9.03
CA ILE A 326 -1.96 -5.18 -8.55
C ILE A 326 -2.55 -5.98 -9.73
N ASP A 327 -3.16 -5.30 -10.69
CA ASP A 327 -3.67 -5.92 -11.91
C ASP A 327 -2.56 -6.61 -12.71
N SER A 328 -1.37 -6.01 -12.77
CA SER A 328 -0.24 -6.54 -13.54
C SER A 328 0.37 -7.82 -12.95
N ILE A 329 0.37 -7.96 -11.62
CA ILE A 329 0.87 -9.17 -10.94
C ILE A 329 -0.18 -10.25 -10.83
N GLY A 330 -1.46 -9.89 -10.93
CA GLY A 330 -2.61 -10.79 -10.92
C GLY A 330 -2.80 -11.57 -9.61
N TYR A 331 -3.69 -12.56 -9.69
CA TYR A 331 -4.09 -13.41 -8.57
C TYR A 331 -3.82 -14.88 -8.90
N THR A 332 -3.17 -15.59 -7.99
CA THR A 332 -2.77 -16.99 -8.17
C THR A 332 -3.03 -17.81 -6.89
N LYS A 333 -2.88 -19.13 -6.98
CA LYS A 333 -2.95 -20.05 -5.83
C LYS A 333 -1.57 -20.37 -5.25
N PHE A 334 -0.55 -19.61 -5.61
CA PHE A 334 0.83 -19.83 -5.15
C PHE A 334 1.42 -18.50 -4.69
N ASP A 335 2.11 -18.52 -3.54
CA ASP A 335 2.84 -17.35 -3.06
C ASP A 335 4.00 -17.00 -4.00
N ALA A 336 4.18 -15.72 -4.22
CA ALA A 336 5.27 -15.16 -5.02
C ALA A 336 5.87 -13.92 -4.34
N LEU A 337 7.18 -13.76 -4.48
CA LEU A 337 7.88 -12.54 -4.11
C LEU A 337 7.96 -11.64 -5.36
N ASN A 338 7.25 -10.52 -5.36
CA ASN A 338 7.21 -9.59 -6.47
C ASN A 338 8.30 -8.53 -6.33
N ASP A 339 8.96 -8.19 -7.44
CA ASP A 339 9.94 -7.12 -7.44
C ASP A 339 9.24 -5.76 -7.24
N VAL A 340 9.64 -5.00 -6.22
CA VAL A 340 9.12 -3.66 -5.96
C VAL A 340 9.37 -2.69 -7.14
N ALA A 341 10.33 -2.97 -8.01
CA ALA A 341 10.57 -2.20 -9.23
C ALA A 341 9.37 -2.22 -10.19
N LEU A 342 8.52 -3.26 -10.15
CA LEU A 342 7.27 -3.33 -10.92
C LEU A 342 6.26 -2.29 -10.42
N LEU A 343 6.14 -2.16 -9.09
CA LEU A 343 5.29 -1.12 -8.48
C LEU A 343 5.82 0.27 -8.84
N GLU A 344 7.13 0.51 -8.71
CA GLU A 344 7.75 1.78 -9.08
C GLU A 344 7.59 2.10 -10.58
N ALA A 345 7.57 1.09 -11.44
CA ALA A 345 7.30 1.28 -12.87
C ALA A 345 5.85 1.72 -13.12
N ALA A 346 4.88 1.11 -12.43
CA ALA A 346 3.47 1.51 -12.51
C ALA A 346 3.27 2.96 -12.03
N VAL A 347 3.98 3.36 -10.96
CA VAL A 347 3.96 4.75 -10.44
C VAL A 347 4.55 5.72 -11.47
N ARG A 348 5.70 5.40 -12.09
CA ARG A 348 6.29 6.24 -13.14
C ARG A 348 5.35 6.44 -14.34
N ASP A 349 4.71 5.37 -14.77
CA ASP A 349 3.78 5.40 -15.90
C ASP A 349 2.57 6.29 -15.64
N ASP A 350 2.02 6.22 -14.43
CA ASP A 350 0.87 7.04 -14.05
C ASP A 350 1.27 8.51 -13.86
N LEU A 351 2.32 8.77 -13.12
CA LEU A 351 2.80 10.12 -12.86
C LEU A 351 3.32 10.83 -14.13
N ASN A 352 3.79 10.09 -15.14
CA ASN A 352 4.15 10.68 -16.42
C ASN A 352 2.95 11.40 -17.08
N LYS A 353 1.75 10.94 -16.82
CA LYS A 353 0.51 11.53 -17.38
C LYS A 353 -0.08 12.63 -16.51
N LYS A 354 0.22 12.64 -15.19
CA LYS A 354 -0.45 13.52 -14.22
C LYS A 354 0.45 14.62 -13.66
N ALA A 355 1.76 14.35 -13.52
CA ALA A 355 2.64 15.25 -12.80
C ALA A 355 2.96 16.52 -13.61
N CYS A 356 2.84 17.67 -12.97
CA CYS A 356 3.27 18.96 -13.54
C CYS A 356 4.82 18.99 -13.64
N ARG A 357 5.36 19.38 -14.80
CA ARG A 357 6.80 19.50 -15.04
C ARG A 357 7.29 20.85 -14.54
N VAL A 358 8.21 20.83 -13.61
CA VAL A 358 8.78 22.02 -12.98
C VAL A 358 10.30 21.93 -12.87
N SER A 359 10.97 23.05 -12.73
CA SER A 359 12.41 23.09 -12.51
C SER A 359 12.73 23.19 -11.02
N ALA A 360 13.62 22.32 -10.57
CA ALA A 360 14.18 22.31 -9.22
C ALA A 360 15.65 21.96 -9.30
N VAL A 361 16.48 22.58 -8.47
CA VAL A 361 17.91 22.34 -8.37
C VAL A 361 18.23 21.85 -6.96
N LEU A 362 18.69 20.63 -6.85
CA LEU A 362 18.88 19.95 -5.56
C LEU A 362 20.30 20.17 -5.00
N ASP A 363 21.31 20.21 -5.86
CA ASP A 363 22.70 20.52 -5.51
C ASP A 363 23.18 21.72 -6.34
N PRO A 364 22.86 22.95 -5.88
CA PRO A 364 23.03 24.16 -6.67
C PRO A 364 24.49 24.58 -6.82
N VAL A 365 24.83 25.03 -8.04
CA VAL A 365 25.99 25.84 -8.32
C VAL A 365 25.57 27.05 -9.17
N LYS A 366 26.15 28.20 -8.90
CA LYS A 366 25.82 29.44 -9.61
C LYS A 366 26.33 29.41 -11.06
N LEU A 367 25.46 29.79 -11.98
CA LEU A 367 25.80 30.06 -13.39
C LEU A 367 25.51 31.53 -13.67
N VAL A 368 26.54 32.26 -14.10
CA VAL A 368 26.44 33.69 -14.48
C VAL A 368 26.50 33.82 -15.98
N ILE A 369 25.52 34.45 -16.58
CA ILE A 369 25.44 34.75 -18.01
C ILE A 369 26.09 36.12 -18.23
N THR A 370 27.37 36.13 -18.58
CA THR A 370 28.24 37.34 -18.55
C THR A 370 27.80 38.43 -19.51
N ASN A 371 27.25 38.08 -20.65
CA ASN A 371 26.74 39.01 -21.67
C ASN A 371 25.22 39.30 -21.55
N TYR A 372 24.55 38.86 -20.47
CA TYR A 372 23.16 39.26 -20.21
C TYR A 372 23.11 40.56 -19.39
N PRO A 373 22.23 41.51 -19.72
CA PRO A 373 22.18 42.82 -19.05
C PRO A 373 21.91 42.72 -17.54
N ASP A 374 22.56 43.59 -16.77
CA ASP A 374 22.36 43.63 -15.31
C ASP A 374 20.95 44.12 -14.95
N GLY A 375 20.31 43.40 -14.05
CA GLY A 375 18.97 43.75 -13.51
C GLY A 375 17.83 43.46 -14.48
N GLU A 376 18.11 43.03 -15.70
CA GLU A 376 17.02 42.61 -16.61
C GLU A 376 16.53 41.21 -16.30
N THR A 377 15.24 41.01 -16.54
CA THR A 377 14.57 39.71 -16.43
C THR A 377 13.65 39.50 -17.61
N GLU A 378 13.43 38.24 -17.95
CA GLU A 378 12.59 37.88 -19.08
C GLU A 378 11.67 36.70 -18.72
N GLU A 379 10.41 36.85 -19.06
CA GLU A 379 9.44 35.77 -18.88
C GLU A 379 9.50 34.79 -20.06
N MET A 380 9.45 33.51 -19.73
CA MET A 380 9.43 32.42 -20.69
C MET A 380 8.31 31.44 -20.31
N GLU A 381 7.79 30.76 -21.31
CA GLU A 381 6.74 29.79 -21.15
C GLU A 381 7.28 28.37 -20.98
N ALA A 382 6.77 27.64 -20.00
CA ALA A 382 7.08 26.23 -19.75
C ALA A 382 5.79 25.40 -19.79
N ILE A 383 5.82 24.28 -20.51
CA ILE A 383 4.68 23.36 -20.62
C ILE A 383 4.53 22.58 -19.33
N ASN A 384 3.32 22.58 -18.75
CA ASN A 384 3.01 21.86 -17.51
C ASN A 384 3.07 20.35 -17.70
N ASN A 385 2.52 19.82 -18.79
CA ASN A 385 2.58 18.42 -19.10
C ASN A 385 2.52 18.17 -20.61
N PRO A 386 3.61 17.67 -21.23
CA PRO A 386 3.63 17.40 -22.68
C PRO A 386 2.73 16.22 -23.09
N GLU A 387 2.28 15.37 -22.14
CA GLU A 387 1.36 14.27 -22.39
C GLU A 387 -0.12 14.72 -22.33
N ASN A 388 -0.38 15.93 -21.83
CA ASN A 388 -1.74 16.50 -21.70
C ASN A 388 -1.73 18.01 -21.96
N GLU A 389 -2.11 18.41 -23.17
CA GLU A 389 -2.18 19.82 -23.56
C GLU A 389 -3.16 20.65 -22.72
N ALA A 390 -4.19 20.01 -22.13
CA ALA A 390 -5.17 20.69 -21.29
C ALA A 390 -4.58 21.21 -19.96
N ASP A 391 -3.43 20.69 -19.53
CA ASP A 391 -2.75 21.19 -18.33
C ASP A 391 -2.11 22.57 -18.56
N GLY A 392 -2.00 23.04 -19.81
CA GLY A 392 -1.52 24.36 -20.17
C GLY A 392 -0.04 24.57 -19.88
N THR A 393 0.29 25.82 -19.58
CA THR A 393 1.67 26.31 -19.39
C THR A 393 1.75 27.15 -18.12
N HIS A 394 2.98 27.39 -17.66
CA HIS A 394 3.29 28.37 -16.61
C HIS A 394 4.48 29.23 -17.01
N THR A 395 4.64 30.35 -16.34
CA THR A 395 5.73 31.30 -16.58
C THR A 395 6.94 30.98 -15.72
N ILE A 396 8.11 30.96 -16.33
CA ILE A 396 9.42 30.92 -15.66
C ILE A 396 10.19 32.20 -15.96
N THR A 397 10.94 32.72 -14.99
CA THR A 397 11.70 33.96 -15.12
C THR A 397 13.16 33.67 -15.38
N PHE A 398 13.71 34.17 -16.49
CA PHE A 398 15.14 34.14 -16.79
C PHE A 398 15.83 35.41 -16.30
N SER A 399 17.05 35.26 -15.76
CA SER A 399 17.88 36.37 -15.26
C SER A 399 19.37 36.10 -15.55
N LYS A 400 20.19 37.09 -15.27
CA LYS A 400 21.66 36.99 -15.44
C LYS A 400 22.28 35.89 -14.60
N GLU A 401 21.83 35.72 -13.37
CA GLU A 401 22.31 34.71 -12.43
C GLU A 401 21.29 33.57 -12.30
N LEU A 402 21.77 32.34 -12.44
CA LEU A 402 20.95 31.13 -12.39
C LEU A 402 21.58 30.12 -11.43
N TRP A 403 20.74 29.22 -10.88
CA TRP A 403 21.20 28.00 -10.25
C TRP A 403 21.02 26.83 -11.22
N ILE A 404 22.05 25.98 -11.31
CA ILE A 404 22.01 24.71 -12.06
C ILE A 404 22.49 23.57 -11.16
N GLU A 405 22.22 22.33 -11.53
CA GLU A 405 22.78 21.18 -10.84
C GLU A 405 24.31 21.17 -10.97
N ARG A 406 25.00 21.00 -9.86
CA ARG A 406 26.45 20.86 -9.82
C ARG A 406 26.94 19.73 -10.72
N ALA A 407 26.19 18.61 -10.79
CA ALA A 407 26.47 17.48 -11.65
C ALA A 407 26.34 17.80 -13.16
N ASP A 408 25.73 18.92 -13.53
CA ASP A 408 25.61 19.36 -14.91
C ASP A 408 26.85 20.15 -15.41
N PHE A 409 27.84 20.37 -14.53
CA PHE A 409 29.10 20.99 -14.89
C PHE A 409 30.30 20.09 -14.55
N MET A 410 31.31 20.12 -15.44
CA MET A 410 32.59 19.47 -15.21
C MET A 410 33.70 20.27 -15.94
N GLU A 411 34.72 20.71 -15.21
CA GLU A 411 35.83 21.50 -15.79
C GLU A 411 36.66 20.65 -16.77
N ASP A 412 37.14 19.49 -16.31
CA ASP A 412 37.89 18.54 -17.13
C ASP A 412 36.98 17.43 -17.67
N ALA A 413 36.08 17.78 -18.59
CA ALA A 413 35.02 16.90 -19.04
C ALA A 413 35.49 15.92 -20.15
N PRO A 414 35.24 14.60 -20.01
CA PRO A 414 35.52 13.63 -21.06
C PRO A 414 34.65 13.86 -22.30
N LYS A 415 35.07 13.32 -23.47
CA LYS A 415 34.37 13.51 -24.76
C LYS A 415 32.88 13.14 -24.74
N LYS A 416 32.48 12.17 -23.91
CA LYS A 416 31.10 11.68 -23.78
C LYS A 416 30.27 12.42 -22.73
N PHE A 417 30.80 13.45 -22.08
CA PHE A 417 30.05 14.29 -21.15
C PHE A 417 29.26 15.34 -21.96
N PHE A 418 27.99 15.13 -22.14
CA PHE A 418 27.07 15.98 -22.93
C PHE A 418 26.35 17.02 -22.06
N ARG A 419 27.12 17.71 -21.20
CA ARG A 419 26.66 18.77 -20.31
C ARG A 419 27.64 19.94 -20.37
N LEU A 420 27.49 20.92 -19.47
CA LEU A 420 28.29 22.14 -19.49
C LEU A 420 29.76 21.89 -19.10
N ALA A 421 30.67 22.41 -19.88
CA ALA A 421 32.11 22.39 -19.64
C ALA A 421 32.77 23.56 -20.37
N PRO A 422 33.98 24.01 -19.99
CA PRO A 422 34.65 25.10 -20.65
C PRO A 422 34.72 24.91 -22.19
N GLY A 423 34.28 25.93 -22.92
CA GLY A 423 34.19 25.93 -24.38
C GLY A 423 33.04 25.11 -24.99
N ARG A 424 32.22 24.44 -24.18
CA ARG A 424 31.07 23.66 -24.66
C ARG A 424 29.76 24.42 -24.52
N GLU A 425 28.81 24.04 -25.38
CA GLU A 425 27.47 24.60 -25.41
C GLU A 425 26.46 23.60 -24.88
N VAL A 426 25.45 24.13 -24.17
CA VAL A 426 24.23 23.41 -23.78
C VAL A 426 23.02 24.31 -23.99
N ARG A 427 21.84 23.69 -24.13
CA ARG A 427 20.58 24.41 -24.06
C ARG A 427 20.12 24.49 -22.60
N LEU A 428 19.86 25.69 -22.15
CA LEU A 428 19.02 25.94 -20.97
C LEU A 428 17.57 25.66 -21.36
N LYS A 429 16.93 24.71 -20.69
CA LYS A 429 15.58 24.25 -21.08
C LYS A 429 14.59 25.43 -21.08
N ASN A 430 13.77 25.53 -22.12
CA ASN A 430 12.81 26.62 -22.39
C ASN A 430 13.46 28.01 -22.57
N ALA A 431 14.78 28.13 -22.59
CA ALA A 431 15.48 29.41 -22.68
C ALA A 431 16.48 29.42 -23.88
N TYR A 432 17.71 29.71 -23.63
CA TYR A 432 18.76 29.96 -24.61
C TYR A 432 19.79 28.81 -24.70
N ILE A 433 20.57 28.82 -25.76
CA ILE A 433 21.83 28.10 -25.81
C ILE A 433 22.89 28.95 -25.14
N VAL A 434 23.68 28.36 -24.26
CA VAL A 434 24.79 29.02 -23.56
C VAL A 434 26.11 28.27 -23.80
N LYS A 435 27.21 29.04 -23.89
CA LYS A 435 28.56 28.50 -24.01
C LYS A 435 29.35 28.84 -22.76
N CYS A 436 29.91 27.85 -22.09
CA CYS A 436 30.75 28.06 -20.92
C CYS A 436 32.06 28.72 -21.29
N THR A 437 32.42 29.80 -20.60
CA THR A 437 33.67 30.54 -20.76
C THR A 437 34.68 30.25 -19.66
N GLY A 438 34.24 29.80 -18.48
CA GLY A 438 35.12 29.47 -17.36
C GLY A 438 34.38 29.13 -16.08
N CYS A 439 35.12 28.99 -14.98
CA CYS A 439 34.58 28.83 -13.64
C CYS A 439 35.49 29.42 -12.57
N THR A 440 34.93 29.72 -11.42
CA THR A 440 35.65 30.19 -10.22
C THR A 440 35.59 29.10 -9.13
N LYS A 441 36.64 29.00 -8.34
CA LYS A 441 36.77 28.02 -7.26
C LYS A 441 37.04 28.70 -5.91
N ASP A 442 36.64 28.02 -4.84
CA ASP A 442 37.07 28.38 -3.49
C ASP A 442 38.51 27.92 -3.18
N ALA A 443 38.95 28.20 -1.94
CA ALA A 443 40.28 27.83 -1.48
C ALA A 443 40.51 26.31 -1.41
N GLU A 444 39.43 25.52 -1.31
CA GLU A 444 39.44 24.07 -1.30
C GLU A 444 39.32 23.45 -2.71
N GLY A 445 39.28 24.30 -3.76
CA GLY A 445 39.20 23.88 -5.16
C GLY A 445 37.77 23.48 -5.61
N ARG A 446 36.74 23.73 -4.81
CA ARG A 446 35.37 23.49 -5.18
C ARG A 446 34.85 24.61 -6.09
N ILE A 447 34.10 24.25 -7.12
CA ILE A 447 33.52 25.22 -8.06
C ILE A 447 32.39 25.96 -7.33
N THR A 448 32.49 27.28 -7.27
CA THR A 448 31.54 28.19 -6.65
C THR A 448 30.68 28.91 -7.66
N GLU A 449 31.24 29.19 -8.86
CA GLU A 449 30.56 29.92 -9.92
C GLU A 449 31.05 29.44 -11.30
N ILE A 450 30.15 29.41 -12.27
CA ILE A 450 30.39 29.08 -13.66
C ILE A 450 30.04 30.32 -14.49
N GLN A 451 30.87 30.70 -15.45
CA GLN A 451 30.63 31.79 -16.37
C GLN A 451 30.25 31.23 -17.74
N ALA A 452 29.23 31.80 -18.35
CA ALA A 452 28.83 31.47 -19.71
C ALA A 452 28.31 32.70 -20.46
N GLU A 453 28.31 32.61 -21.78
CA GLU A 453 27.68 33.58 -22.68
C GLU A 453 26.46 32.93 -23.33
N TYR A 454 25.33 33.67 -23.42
CA TYR A 454 24.17 33.21 -24.14
C TYR A 454 24.14 33.69 -25.59
N ASP A 455 23.50 32.91 -26.46
CA ASP A 455 23.21 33.27 -27.84
C ASP A 455 21.81 33.86 -27.93
N PRO A 456 21.63 35.20 -28.11
CA PRO A 456 20.34 35.86 -28.13
C PRO A 456 19.38 35.33 -29.19
N GLU A 457 19.88 34.84 -30.33
CA GLU A 457 19.06 34.32 -31.42
C GLU A 457 18.54 32.89 -31.15
N SER A 458 19.06 32.24 -30.12
CA SER A 458 18.74 30.83 -29.78
C SER A 458 17.58 30.67 -28.83
N LYS A 459 16.82 31.74 -28.49
CA LYS A 459 15.65 31.68 -27.62
C LYS A 459 14.66 30.62 -28.10
N SER A 460 14.15 29.83 -27.19
CA SER A 460 13.10 28.84 -27.50
C SER A 460 11.91 29.50 -28.19
N GLY A 461 11.45 28.92 -29.30
CA GLY A 461 10.43 29.52 -30.18
C GLY A 461 10.94 30.40 -31.33
N MET A 462 12.21 30.83 -31.32
CA MET A 462 12.83 31.58 -32.42
C MET A 462 13.48 30.66 -33.46
N ALA A 463 13.75 31.17 -34.65
CA ALA A 463 14.37 30.40 -35.75
C ALA A 463 15.73 29.78 -35.34
N GLY A 464 16.57 30.54 -34.59
CA GLY A 464 17.87 30.09 -34.08
C GLY A 464 17.77 28.98 -33.00
N ALA A 465 16.58 28.78 -32.41
CA ALA A 465 16.34 27.72 -31.44
C ALA A 465 16.52 26.31 -32.02
N ASN A 466 16.37 26.15 -33.34
CA ASN A 466 16.49 24.84 -34.01
C ASN A 466 17.94 24.37 -34.15
N ARG A 467 18.93 25.19 -33.77
CA ARG A 467 20.34 24.81 -33.75
C ARG A 467 20.58 23.62 -32.81
N ARG A 468 21.13 22.55 -33.33
CA ARG A 468 21.29 21.29 -32.59
C ARG A 468 22.49 21.39 -31.63
N VAL A 469 22.21 21.24 -30.32
CA VAL A 469 23.21 21.06 -29.27
C VAL A 469 23.02 19.70 -28.60
N LYS A 470 24.10 19.13 -28.07
CA LYS A 470 24.08 17.75 -27.54
C LYS A 470 23.47 17.63 -26.15
N GLY A 471 23.45 18.72 -25.39
CA GLY A 471 22.98 18.71 -23.99
C GLY A 471 21.90 19.74 -23.74
N THR A 472 20.91 19.35 -22.90
CA THR A 472 19.93 20.27 -22.33
C THR A 472 19.98 20.11 -20.81
N ILE A 473 20.09 21.22 -20.07
CA ILE A 473 20.08 21.27 -18.62
C ILE A 473 18.90 22.13 -18.13
N HIS A 474 18.42 21.84 -16.92
CA HIS A 474 17.41 22.66 -16.25
C HIS A 474 18.09 23.67 -15.33
N TRP A 475 17.36 24.66 -14.94
CA TRP A 475 17.85 25.81 -14.19
C TRP A 475 16.71 26.50 -13.45
N VAL A 476 17.04 27.32 -12.45
CA VAL A 476 16.13 28.30 -11.83
C VAL A 476 16.83 29.65 -11.70
N SER A 477 16.07 30.77 -11.79
CA SER A 477 16.60 32.12 -11.60
C SER A 477 17.07 32.31 -10.17
N ALA A 478 18.30 32.77 -9.97
CA ALA A 478 18.84 33.00 -8.63
C ALA A 478 18.11 34.12 -7.86
N SER A 479 17.58 35.10 -8.56
CA SER A 479 16.85 36.26 -7.98
C SER A 479 15.35 35.99 -7.73
N HIS A 480 14.78 34.92 -8.31
CA HIS A 480 13.35 34.65 -8.26
C HIS A 480 13.02 33.24 -7.71
N CYS A 481 14.02 32.37 -7.49
CA CYS A 481 13.79 31.04 -6.94
C CYS A 481 13.32 31.08 -5.49
N LEU A 482 12.67 29.98 -5.08
CA LEU A 482 12.26 29.75 -3.71
C LEU A 482 13.15 28.68 -3.08
N PRO A 483 13.57 28.87 -1.81
CA PRO A 483 14.25 27.80 -1.07
C PRO A 483 13.28 26.65 -0.77
N ALA A 484 13.80 25.42 -0.80
CA ALA A 484 12.98 24.24 -0.52
C ALA A 484 13.77 23.16 0.20
N GLU A 485 13.06 22.33 0.95
CA GLU A 485 13.53 21.06 1.49
C GLU A 485 13.08 19.93 0.56
N VAL A 486 14.00 19.05 0.17
CA VAL A 486 13.69 17.86 -0.60
C VAL A 486 14.09 16.62 0.18
N ARG A 487 13.13 15.73 0.37
CA ARG A 487 13.30 14.45 1.04
C ARG A 487 13.40 13.34 -0.02
N GLU A 488 14.55 12.72 -0.10
CA GLU A 488 14.79 11.62 -1.02
C GLU A 488 14.74 10.30 -0.25
N TYR A 489 13.84 9.41 -0.68
CA TYR A 489 13.63 8.11 -0.06
C TYR A 489 14.22 7.00 -0.92
N ASP A 490 14.88 6.06 -0.29
CA ASP A 490 15.33 4.80 -0.87
C ASP A 490 14.61 3.62 -0.19
N ARG A 491 14.96 2.39 -0.51
CA ARG A 491 14.38 1.20 0.10
C ARG A 491 14.69 1.17 1.58
N LEU A 492 13.68 0.82 2.40
CA LEU A 492 13.84 0.77 3.86
C LEU A 492 14.77 -0.37 4.31
N PHE A 493 14.86 -1.47 3.53
CA PHE A 493 15.70 -2.62 3.83
C PHE A 493 16.80 -2.80 2.78
N CYS A 494 17.97 -3.29 3.22
CA CYS A 494 19.12 -3.55 2.35
C CYS A 494 19.03 -4.91 1.62
N VAL A 495 18.24 -5.86 2.12
CA VAL A 495 18.15 -7.23 1.60
C VAL A 495 16.87 -7.45 0.79
N GLU A 496 16.95 -8.31 -0.21
CA GLU A 496 15.85 -8.55 -1.13
C GLU A 496 14.62 -9.16 -0.42
N ASN A 497 14.83 -10.12 0.47
CA ASN A 497 13.75 -10.75 1.24
C ASN A 497 14.01 -10.67 2.75
N PRO A 498 13.66 -9.54 3.39
CA PRO A 498 13.89 -9.37 4.83
C PRO A 498 13.02 -10.27 5.71
N SER A 499 11.99 -10.89 5.15
CA SER A 499 11.13 -11.83 5.89
C SER A 499 11.69 -13.25 5.97
N ALA A 500 12.60 -13.61 5.07
CA ALA A 500 13.27 -14.91 5.02
C ALA A 500 14.70 -14.87 5.57
N ASP A 501 15.18 -13.72 6.03
CA ASP A 501 16.51 -13.57 6.64
C ASP A 501 16.44 -13.94 8.14
N ASP A 502 17.38 -14.72 8.62
CA ASP A 502 17.43 -15.21 10.00
C ASP A 502 17.90 -14.14 11.02
N ARG A 503 18.50 -13.04 10.54
CA ARG A 503 18.93 -11.91 11.37
C ARG A 503 17.74 -11.13 11.92
N ASP A 504 17.97 -10.38 12.98
CA ASP A 504 16.95 -9.40 13.41
C ASP A 504 16.69 -8.41 12.27
N PHE A 505 15.41 -8.22 11.94
CA PHE A 505 15.00 -7.33 10.83
C PHE A 505 15.50 -5.90 10.99
N ARG A 506 15.78 -5.45 12.22
CA ARG A 506 16.35 -4.13 12.52
C ARG A 506 17.77 -3.97 11.98
N GLU A 507 18.56 -5.04 11.95
CA GLU A 507 19.91 -5.06 11.38
C GLU A 507 19.89 -4.99 9.83
N LEU A 508 18.74 -5.24 9.23
CA LEU A 508 18.55 -5.22 7.78
C LEU A 508 18.12 -3.85 7.26
N LEU A 509 17.90 -2.87 8.14
CA LEU A 509 17.50 -1.53 7.74
C LEU A 509 18.59 -0.83 6.93
N ASN A 510 18.17 -0.07 5.94
CA ASN A 510 19.04 0.76 5.11
C ASN A 510 19.27 2.11 5.82
N PRO A 511 20.50 2.39 6.30
CA PRO A 511 20.80 3.64 6.98
C PRO A 511 20.66 4.86 6.06
N ASP A 512 20.77 4.67 4.75
CA ASP A 512 20.63 5.71 3.73
C ASP A 512 19.21 5.77 3.12
N SER A 513 18.23 5.18 3.80
CA SER A 513 16.84 5.13 3.30
C SER A 513 16.15 6.49 3.23
N LEU A 514 16.66 7.49 3.93
CA LEU A 514 16.19 8.89 3.90
C LEU A 514 17.37 9.85 3.85
N ARG A 515 17.36 10.70 2.83
CA ARG A 515 18.27 11.85 2.70
C ARG A 515 17.45 13.13 2.66
N VAL A 516 17.68 14.04 3.61
CA VAL A 516 17.03 15.36 3.64
C VAL A 516 17.99 16.41 3.11
N ASN A 517 17.60 17.08 2.03
CA ASN A 517 18.35 18.15 1.43
C ASN A 517 17.60 19.48 1.62
N LYS A 518 18.21 20.40 2.41
CA LYS A 518 17.64 21.71 2.75
C LYS A 518 18.20 22.86 1.91
N GLY A 519 19.14 22.58 1.02
CA GLY A 519 19.81 23.58 0.17
C GLY A 519 19.28 23.60 -1.26
N CYS A 520 18.03 23.23 -1.48
CA CYS A 520 17.44 23.18 -2.80
C CYS A 520 16.80 24.51 -3.20
N TYR A 521 16.76 24.78 -4.50
CA TYR A 521 16.05 25.93 -5.07
C TYR A 521 15.05 25.45 -6.12
N VAL A 522 13.85 26.05 -6.08
CA VAL A 522 12.76 25.69 -6.99
C VAL A 522 12.20 26.94 -7.66
N GLU A 523 11.55 26.77 -8.80
CA GLU A 523 10.93 27.90 -9.52
C GLU A 523 9.73 28.49 -8.74
N PRO A 524 9.42 29.78 -8.93
CA PRO A 524 8.37 30.49 -8.16
C PRO A 524 6.97 29.89 -8.30
N TYR A 525 6.68 29.26 -9.43
CA TYR A 525 5.38 28.61 -9.70
C TYR A 525 5.00 27.57 -8.63
N LEU A 526 6.00 27.00 -7.92
CA LEU A 526 5.71 26.05 -6.85
C LEU A 526 5.07 26.67 -5.60
N ALA A 527 5.06 27.99 -5.46
CA ALA A 527 4.27 28.66 -4.42
C ALA A 527 2.75 28.56 -4.65
N GLU A 528 2.31 28.26 -5.86
CA GLU A 528 0.90 28.08 -6.22
C GLU A 528 0.43 26.63 -6.02
N LYS A 529 1.33 25.72 -5.67
CA LYS A 529 1.04 24.30 -5.47
C LYS A 529 0.60 24.03 -4.03
N HIS A 530 -0.10 22.90 -3.87
CA HIS A 530 -0.67 22.47 -2.60
C HIS A 530 -0.10 21.12 -2.15
N PRO A 531 -0.06 20.85 -0.83
CA PRO A 531 0.25 19.52 -0.35
C PRO A 531 -0.59 18.44 -1.05
N GLY A 532 0.08 17.41 -1.56
CA GLY A 532 -0.54 16.36 -2.35
C GLY A 532 -0.42 16.51 -3.87
N ASP A 533 0.02 17.66 -4.38
CA ASP A 533 0.23 17.86 -5.82
C ASP A 533 1.40 17.03 -6.34
N TYR A 534 1.19 16.35 -7.48
CA TYR A 534 2.20 15.55 -8.17
C TYR A 534 3.04 16.41 -9.10
N LEU A 535 4.36 16.30 -8.95
CA LEU A 535 5.33 17.09 -9.67
C LEU A 535 6.37 16.19 -10.34
N GLN A 536 6.87 16.62 -11.51
CA GLN A 536 8.11 16.07 -12.05
C GLN A 536 9.18 17.14 -11.98
N PHE A 537 10.17 16.98 -11.12
CA PHE A 537 11.39 17.76 -11.18
C PHE A 537 12.16 17.31 -12.42
N GLN A 538 12.23 18.20 -13.38
CA GLN A 538 12.74 17.91 -14.73
C GLN A 538 14.12 17.27 -14.67
N ARG A 539 14.28 16.12 -15.37
CA ARG A 539 15.51 15.33 -15.42
C ARG A 539 15.91 14.61 -14.12
N ILE A 540 15.17 14.80 -13.01
CA ILE A 540 15.49 14.25 -11.68
C ILE A 540 14.56 13.09 -11.31
N GLY A 541 13.27 13.32 -11.28
CA GLY A 541 12.30 12.32 -10.83
C GLY A 541 10.91 12.89 -10.63
N TYR A 542 10.04 12.05 -10.04
CA TYR A 542 8.71 12.43 -9.62
C TYR A 542 8.70 12.71 -8.12
N PHE A 543 7.97 13.74 -7.75
CA PHE A 543 7.88 14.25 -6.40
C PHE A 543 6.44 14.57 -6.05
N MET A 544 6.17 14.66 -4.76
CA MET A 544 4.91 15.19 -4.24
C MET A 544 5.21 16.29 -3.23
N MET A 545 4.40 17.35 -3.23
CA MET A 545 4.47 18.36 -2.19
C MET A 545 3.97 17.76 -0.87
N ASP A 546 4.85 17.72 0.14
CA ASP A 546 4.57 17.09 1.43
C ASP A 546 3.53 17.86 2.24
N LEU A 547 2.82 17.15 3.11
CA LEU A 547 1.83 17.72 4.04
C LEU A 547 2.46 18.71 5.04
N ASP A 548 3.77 18.61 5.28
CA ASP A 548 4.52 19.54 6.14
C ASP A 548 4.81 20.89 5.45
N SER A 549 4.50 21.04 4.15
CA SER A 549 4.74 22.28 3.43
C SER A 549 3.89 23.42 3.95
N THR A 550 4.51 24.57 4.08
CA THR A 550 3.86 25.85 4.37
C THR A 550 4.28 26.90 3.35
N ALA A 551 3.63 28.05 3.32
CA ALA A 551 3.99 29.15 2.41
C ALA A 551 5.47 29.59 2.56
N ASP A 552 6.01 29.51 3.78
CA ASP A 552 7.39 29.90 4.09
C ASP A 552 8.40 28.74 4.07
N HIS A 553 7.93 27.50 3.95
CA HIS A 553 8.78 26.31 3.98
C HIS A 553 8.19 25.23 3.06
N LEU A 554 8.67 25.21 1.83
CA LEU A 554 8.27 24.20 0.85
C LEU A 554 9.04 22.89 1.07
N VAL A 555 8.30 21.79 1.17
CA VAL A 555 8.85 20.44 1.38
C VAL A 555 8.35 19.51 0.29
N PHE A 556 9.24 18.76 -0.33
CA PHE A 556 8.93 17.83 -1.41
C PHE A 556 9.45 16.43 -1.11
N ASN A 557 8.60 15.44 -1.27
CA ASN A 557 8.92 14.02 -1.13
C ASN A 557 9.22 13.42 -2.50
N LYS A 558 10.38 12.79 -2.65
CA LYS A 558 10.69 12.04 -3.85
C LYS A 558 9.88 10.75 -3.91
N THR A 559 9.03 10.65 -4.91
CA THR A 559 8.20 9.46 -5.15
C THR A 559 9.02 8.35 -5.79
N VAL A 560 9.48 8.57 -7.02
CA VAL A 560 10.34 7.63 -7.78
C VAL A 560 11.27 8.41 -8.72
N GLY A 561 12.40 7.80 -9.08
CA GLY A 561 13.28 8.33 -10.13
C GLY A 561 12.69 8.17 -11.52
N LEU A 562 13.22 8.89 -12.52
CA LEU A 562 12.81 8.74 -13.93
C LEU A 562 13.15 7.35 -14.51
N LYS A 563 14.12 6.68 -13.93
CA LYS A 563 14.58 5.33 -14.30
C LYS A 563 14.88 4.54 -13.05
N ASP A 564 14.78 3.23 -13.14
CA ASP A 564 15.24 2.36 -12.06
C ASP A 564 16.76 2.54 -11.86
N ALA A 565 17.12 3.11 -10.72
CA ALA A 565 18.51 3.33 -10.32
C ALA A 565 19.04 2.23 -9.39
N TRP A 566 18.17 1.44 -8.76
CA TRP A 566 18.54 0.43 -7.77
C TRP A 566 19.28 -0.75 -8.39
N ALA A 567 18.78 -1.28 -9.50
CA ALA A 567 19.46 -2.35 -10.24
C ALA A 567 20.89 -1.98 -10.68
N LYS A 568 21.14 -0.69 -10.94
CA LYS A 568 22.48 -0.19 -11.26
C LYS A 568 23.41 -0.10 -10.05
N LYS A 569 22.90 0.20 -8.85
CA LYS A 569 23.69 0.24 -7.61
C LYS A 569 24.17 -1.17 -7.24
N GLN A 570 23.34 -2.19 -7.41
CA GLN A 570 23.70 -3.59 -7.11
C GLN A 570 24.64 -4.21 -8.15
N GLY A 571 24.46 -3.93 -9.44
CA GLY A 571 25.33 -4.43 -10.52
C GLY A 571 26.73 -3.82 -10.53
N GLY A 572 26.94 -2.67 -9.88
CA GLY A 572 28.24 -1.97 -9.77
C GLY A 572 29.19 -2.56 -8.72
N GLY A 573 28.67 -3.38 -7.76
CA GLY A 573 29.47 -4.01 -6.71
C GLY A 573 30.15 -5.34 -7.10
N ALA A 574 29.80 -5.92 -8.23
CA ALA A 574 30.30 -7.23 -8.67
C ALA A 574 31.49 -7.15 -9.66
N LYS A 575 32.08 -5.96 -9.85
CA LYS A 575 33.30 -5.79 -10.64
C LYS A 575 34.34 -4.98 -9.84
N LYS A 576 34.99 -5.66 -8.92
CA LYS A 576 36.36 -5.37 -8.49
C LYS A 576 37.08 -6.68 -8.19
#